data_687a2c0938e8de6a8c20bf02dc4f0c38
#
_entry.id   687a2c0938e8de6a8c20bf02dc4f0c38
#
_cell.length_a   1.000
_cell.length_b   1.000
_cell.length_c   1.000
_cell.angle_alpha   90.00
_cell.angle_beta   90.00
_cell.angle_gamma   90.00
#
_symmetry.space_group_name_H-M   'P 1'
#
loop_
_entity.id
_entity.type
_entity.pdbx_description
1 polymer ?
#
loop_
_entity_poly.entity_id
_entity_poly.type
_entity_poly.pdbx_seq_one_letter_code
_entity_poly.pdbx_strand_id
1 'polypeptide(L)'
;MADMQPSGGWWSRLFSPSARYSVFTLLVAGIVLGIAGLLSFDYVLHATSTNEFCSSCHQNDAAKEWRESKHYNNRVGFVAGCSDCHLPREFVPKMVRKVKAAKEVWNHFAGKIDTPEKYEAHRKEMAENEWARMKGNGAQECRNCHSPAQSTDKDKAEMHKGALSGGAICTDCHKGVAHKTPG
;
A
#
# COMPACT_ATOMS: atom_id res chain seq x y z
N MET A 1 16.15 -64.03 3.71
CA MET A 1 15.76 -62.88 4.54
C MET A 1 15.70 -61.71 3.60
N ALA A 2 14.50 -61.27 3.26
CA ALA A 2 14.29 -60.14 2.36
C ALA A 2 14.38 -58.85 3.17
N ASP A 3 15.30 -57.99 2.77
CA ASP A 3 15.50 -56.63 3.34
C ASP A 3 14.28 -55.77 3.02
N MET A 4 13.40 -55.57 3.97
CA MET A 4 12.31 -54.63 3.85
C MET A 4 12.90 -53.21 4.06
N GLN A 5 13.26 -52.54 2.96
CA GLN A 5 13.54 -51.09 3.01
C GLN A 5 12.26 -50.35 3.38
N PRO A 6 12.28 -49.52 4.43
CA PRO A 6 11.13 -48.69 4.76
C PRO A 6 10.92 -47.69 3.61
N SER A 7 9.74 -47.71 3.04
CA SER A 7 9.28 -46.71 2.07
C SER A 7 9.18 -45.35 2.78
N GLY A 8 10.30 -44.66 2.85
CA GLY A 8 10.36 -43.32 3.39
C GLY A 8 9.43 -42.41 2.60
N GLY A 9 8.35 -41.97 3.23
CA GLY A 9 7.40 -41.06 2.64
C GLY A 9 8.07 -39.77 2.14
N TRP A 10 7.39 -39.00 1.31
CA TRP A 10 7.88 -37.71 0.75
C TRP A 10 8.57 -36.80 1.79
N TRP A 11 8.08 -36.76 3.02
CA TRP A 11 8.66 -36.01 4.13
C TRP A 11 10.06 -36.51 4.56
N SER A 12 10.31 -37.82 4.58
CA SER A 12 11.63 -38.33 4.93
C SER A 12 12.70 -38.02 3.90
N ARG A 13 12.30 -37.84 2.63
CA ARG A 13 13.23 -37.41 1.56
C ARG A 13 13.61 -35.96 1.66
N LEU A 14 12.70 -35.10 2.17
CA LEU A 14 12.95 -33.66 2.39
C LEU A 14 13.96 -33.41 3.53
N PHE A 15 13.93 -34.25 4.57
CA PHE A 15 14.77 -34.06 5.75
C PHE A 15 15.98 -35.02 5.83
N SER A 16 16.18 -35.87 4.81
CA SER A 16 17.36 -36.71 4.76
C SER A 16 18.60 -35.90 4.29
N PRO A 17 19.78 -36.16 4.90
CA PRO A 17 21.00 -35.49 4.46
C PRO A 17 21.28 -35.81 2.98
N SER A 18 21.65 -34.79 2.20
CA SER A 18 21.96 -34.95 0.80
C SER A 18 23.32 -35.66 0.64
N ALA A 19 23.29 -36.89 0.10
CA ALA A 19 24.53 -37.61 -0.31
C ALA A 19 25.11 -37.05 -1.63
N ARG A 20 24.38 -36.21 -2.36
CA ARG A 20 24.72 -35.73 -3.71
C ARG A 20 25.42 -34.37 -3.72
N TYR A 21 25.14 -33.52 -2.75
CA TYR A 21 25.66 -32.15 -2.69
C TYR A 21 26.40 -31.90 -1.38
N SER A 22 27.52 -31.20 -1.44
CA SER A 22 28.27 -30.82 -0.26
C SER A 22 27.49 -29.75 0.54
N VAL A 23 27.69 -29.68 1.87
CA VAL A 23 27.13 -28.65 2.72
C VAL A 23 27.46 -27.24 2.19
N PHE A 24 28.69 -27.06 1.72
CA PHE A 24 29.12 -25.79 1.13
C PHE A 24 28.27 -25.41 -0.10
N THR A 25 28.02 -26.35 -1.01
CA THR A 25 27.15 -26.10 -2.19
C THR A 25 25.73 -25.71 -1.78
N LEU A 26 25.15 -26.40 -0.79
CA LEU A 26 23.80 -26.09 -0.29
C LEU A 26 23.74 -24.73 0.37
N LEU A 27 24.77 -24.36 1.15
CA LEU A 27 24.84 -23.03 1.77
C LEU A 27 24.96 -21.92 0.72
N VAL A 28 25.85 -22.08 -0.27
CA VAL A 28 26.01 -21.10 -1.35
C VAL A 28 24.71 -20.97 -2.15
N ALA A 29 24.10 -22.08 -2.52
CA ALA A 29 22.81 -22.07 -3.22
C ALA A 29 21.71 -21.38 -2.38
N GLY A 30 21.64 -21.67 -1.09
CA GLY A 30 20.69 -21.02 -0.18
C GLY A 30 20.92 -19.52 -0.07
N ILE A 31 22.18 -19.07 0.04
CA ILE A 31 22.51 -17.63 0.06
C ILE A 31 22.10 -16.95 -1.26
N VAL A 32 22.45 -17.55 -2.40
CA VAL A 32 22.13 -17.00 -3.72
C VAL A 32 20.61 -16.90 -3.91
N LEU A 33 19.88 -17.96 -3.58
CA LEU A 33 18.40 -17.97 -3.65
C LEU A 33 17.77 -16.98 -2.67
N GLY A 34 18.34 -16.87 -1.47
CA GLY A 34 17.87 -15.89 -0.47
C GLY A 34 18.06 -14.45 -0.96
N ILE A 35 19.22 -14.10 -1.49
CA ILE A 35 19.50 -12.79 -2.06
C ILE A 35 18.56 -12.51 -3.26
N ALA A 36 18.46 -13.45 -4.19
CA ALA A 36 17.58 -13.32 -5.36
C ALA A 36 16.12 -13.14 -4.93
N GLY A 37 15.67 -13.89 -3.92
CA GLY A 37 14.32 -13.77 -3.34
C GLY A 37 14.08 -12.40 -2.72
N LEU A 38 15.01 -11.89 -1.93
CA LEU A 38 14.90 -10.55 -1.31
C LEU A 38 14.87 -9.44 -2.37
N LEU A 39 15.74 -9.49 -3.36
CA LEU A 39 15.77 -8.49 -4.44
C LEU A 39 14.51 -8.54 -5.29
N SER A 40 14.00 -9.73 -5.60
CA SER A 40 12.74 -9.91 -6.33
C SER A 40 11.55 -9.38 -5.52
N PHE A 41 11.52 -9.65 -4.23
CA PHE A 41 10.47 -9.16 -3.34
C PHE A 41 10.47 -7.63 -3.26
N ASP A 42 11.64 -7.02 -3.04
CA ASP A 42 11.80 -5.55 -3.01
C ASP A 42 11.38 -4.91 -4.34
N TYR A 43 11.83 -5.48 -5.45
CA TYR A 43 11.44 -5.03 -6.79
C TYR A 43 9.92 -5.06 -6.98
N VAL A 44 9.25 -6.17 -6.63
CA VAL A 44 7.78 -6.30 -6.73
C VAL A 44 7.07 -5.29 -5.83
N LEU A 45 7.55 -5.10 -4.59
CA LEU A 45 7.00 -4.10 -3.69
C LEU A 45 7.10 -2.69 -4.29
N HIS A 46 8.23 -2.36 -4.87
CA HIS A 46 8.45 -1.05 -5.49
C HIS A 46 7.59 -0.88 -6.74
N ALA A 47 7.66 -1.83 -7.67
CA ALA A 47 6.92 -1.80 -8.93
C ALA A 47 5.40 -1.68 -8.72
N THR A 48 4.86 -2.37 -7.71
CA THR A 48 3.43 -2.30 -7.35
C THR A 48 3.06 -1.12 -6.45
N SER A 49 3.95 -0.15 -6.26
CA SER A 49 3.72 1.08 -5.48
C SER A 49 3.85 2.34 -6.33
N THR A 50 4.10 2.22 -7.62
CA THR A 50 4.25 3.36 -8.54
C THR A 50 2.89 3.94 -8.94
N ASN A 51 2.88 5.21 -9.34
CA ASN A 51 1.67 5.86 -9.86
C ASN A 51 1.16 5.18 -11.13
N GLU A 52 2.08 4.70 -11.97
CA GLU A 52 1.78 4.00 -13.22
C GLU A 52 1.02 2.71 -12.93
N PHE A 53 1.50 1.92 -11.97
CA PHE A 53 0.81 0.71 -11.55
C PHE A 53 -0.58 1.01 -11.00
N CYS A 54 -0.71 1.96 -10.08
CA CYS A 54 -2.00 2.33 -9.48
C CYS A 54 -2.98 2.85 -10.54
N SER A 55 -2.52 3.73 -11.44
CA SER A 55 -3.35 4.31 -12.49
C SER A 55 -3.68 3.33 -13.62
N SER A 56 -3.02 2.19 -13.73
CA SER A 56 -3.35 1.19 -14.76
C SER A 56 -4.78 0.62 -14.62
N CYS A 57 -5.31 0.57 -13.38
CA CYS A 57 -6.69 0.15 -13.10
C CYS A 57 -7.63 1.33 -12.84
N HIS A 58 -7.11 2.47 -12.36
CA HIS A 58 -7.90 3.65 -11.97
C HIS A 58 -7.74 4.82 -12.95
N GLN A 59 -7.52 4.53 -14.24
CA GLN A 59 -7.16 5.55 -15.25
C GLN A 59 -8.19 6.66 -15.44
N ASN A 60 -9.48 6.34 -15.39
CA ASN A 60 -10.51 7.25 -15.88
C ASN A 60 -11.02 8.22 -14.82
N ASP A 61 -11.04 7.85 -13.54
CA ASP A 61 -11.68 8.65 -12.50
C ASP A 61 -10.69 9.09 -11.42
N ALA A 62 -10.23 8.18 -10.56
CA ALA A 62 -9.36 8.54 -9.44
C ALA A 62 -8.03 9.16 -9.88
N ALA A 63 -7.38 8.62 -10.91
CA ALA A 63 -6.12 9.14 -11.42
C ALA A 63 -6.30 10.50 -12.15
N LYS A 64 -7.43 10.71 -12.82
CA LYS A 64 -7.75 12.00 -13.42
C LYS A 64 -7.95 13.07 -12.36
N GLU A 65 -8.77 12.80 -11.37
CA GLU A 65 -9.04 13.72 -10.26
C GLU A 65 -7.76 14.08 -9.49
N TRP A 66 -6.90 13.09 -9.22
CA TRP A 66 -5.61 13.31 -8.61
C TRP A 66 -4.73 14.26 -9.44
N ARG A 67 -4.64 14.08 -10.77
CA ARG A 67 -3.88 14.99 -11.64
C ARG A 67 -4.40 16.43 -11.65
N GLU A 68 -5.69 16.62 -11.42
CA GLU A 68 -6.34 17.93 -11.30
C GLU A 68 -6.15 18.55 -9.90
N SER A 69 -5.73 17.78 -8.91
CA SER A 69 -5.58 18.22 -7.52
C SER A 69 -4.34 19.08 -7.27
N LYS A 70 -4.33 19.79 -6.14
CA LYS A 70 -3.15 20.55 -5.68
C LYS A 70 -1.99 19.67 -5.21
N HIS A 71 -2.24 18.38 -4.95
CA HIS A 71 -1.19 17.41 -4.63
C HIS A 71 -0.41 16.96 -5.86
N TYR A 72 -0.98 17.07 -7.04
CA TYR A 72 -0.28 16.86 -8.30
C TYR A 72 0.19 18.17 -8.93
N ASN A 73 -0.73 19.12 -9.11
CA ASN A 73 -0.47 20.39 -9.81
C ASN A 73 -0.29 21.53 -8.80
N ASN A 74 0.93 21.80 -8.38
CA ASN A 74 1.27 22.83 -7.42
C ASN A 74 2.50 23.65 -7.86
N ARG A 75 2.72 24.76 -7.18
CA ARG A 75 3.82 25.70 -7.51
C ARG A 75 5.21 25.27 -7.03
N VAL A 76 5.28 24.30 -6.13
CA VAL A 76 6.56 23.84 -5.57
C VAL A 76 7.19 22.68 -6.34
N GLY A 77 6.47 22.13 -7.34
CA GLY A 77 6.97 21.05 -8.19
C GLY A 77 7.06 19.67 -7.51
N PHE A 78 6.60 19.54 -6.29
CA PHE A 78 6.53 18.23 -5.61
C PHE A 78 5.20 17.56 -5.89
N VAL A 79 5.23 16.36 -6.45
CA VAL A 79 4.04 15.55 -6.72
C VAL A 79 3.88 14.51 -5.61
N ALA A 80 2.82 14.64 -4.81
CA ALA A 80 2.42 13.56 -3.90
C ALA A 80 1.75 12.44 -4.70
N GLY A 81 2.39 11.28 -4.74
CA GLY A 81 1.91 10.12 -5.49
C GLY A 81 0.80 9.36 -4.79
N CYS A 82 0.21 8.39 -5.49
CA CYS A 82 -0.83 7.53 -4.95
C CYS A 82 -0.37 6.82 -3.66
N SER A 83 0.84 6.30 -3.67
CA SER A 83 1.44 5.60 -2.52
C SER A 83 1.70 6.50 -1.32
N ASP A 84 1.92 7.80 -1.50
CA ASP A 84 2.17 8.73 -0.38
C ASP A 84 0.96 8.89 0.54
N CYS A 85 -0.26 8.75 -0.02
CA CYS A 85 -1.51 8.84 0.71
C CYS A 85 -2.13 7.48 1.04
N HIS A 86 -1.93 6.47 0.19
CA HIS A 86 -2.62 5.18 0.28
C HIS A 86 -1.79 4.05 0.87
N LEU A 87 -0.46 4.21 0.98
CA LEU A 87 0.44 3.21 1.57
C LEU A 87 1.18 3.77 2.78
N PRO A 88 1.09 3.15 3.95
CA PRO A 88 1.96 3.48 5.08
C PRO A 88 3.44 3.33 4.71
N ARG A 89 4.31 4.15 5.31
CA ARG A 89 5.77 4.06 5.08
C ARG A 89 6.39 2.89 5.83
N GLU A 90 5.86 2.55 6.99
CA GLU A 90 6.34 1.46 7.83
C GLU A 90 6.08 0.11 7.16
N PHE A 91 7.03 -0.80 7.27
CA PHE A 91 7.02 -2.08 6.54
C PHE A 91 5.78 -2.93 6.86
N VAL A 92 5.49 -3.20 8.14
CA VAL A 92 4.38 -4.08 8.52
C VAL A 92 3.02 -3.49 8.13
N PRO A 93 2.68 -2.22 8.46
CA PRO A 93 1.45 -1.59 7.98
C PRO A 93 1.33 -1.58 6.45
N LYS A 94 2.44 -1.33 5.73
CA LYS A 94 2.47 -1.40 4.27
C LYS A 94 2.10 -2.78 3.75
N MET A 95 2.66 -3.85 4.33
CA MET A 95 2.33 -5.22 3.94
C MET A 95 0.85 -5.54 4.18
N VAL A 96 0.34 -5.18 5.36
CA VAL A 96 -1.09 -5.35 5.69
C VAL A 96 -1.97 -4.62 4.67
N ARG A 97 -1.60 -3.37 4.30
CA ARG A 97 -2.37 -2.60 3.30
C ARG A 97 -2.31 -3.26 1.93
N LYS A 98 -1.14 -3.75 1.49
CA LYS A 98 -1.01 -4.45 0.21
C LYS A 98 -1.81 -5.75 0.14
N VAL A 99 -1.85 -6.52 1.22
CA VAL A 99 -2.70 -7.73 1.29
C VAL A 99 -4.18 -7.37 1.20
N LYS A 100 -4.62 -6.31 1.88
CA LYS A 100 -6.00 -5.81 1.76
C LYS A 100 -6.29 -5.31 0.34
N ALA A 101 -5.36 -4.60 -0.30
CA ALA A 101 -5.50 -4.12 -1.66
C ALA A 101 -5.61 -5.26 -2.69
N ALA A 102 -5.08 -6.44 -2.43
CA ALA A 102 -5.27 -7.61 -3.29
C ALA A 102 -6.75 -7.95 -3.49
N LYS A 103 -7.60 -7.77 -2.46
CA LYS A 103 -9.06 -7.91 -2.59
C LYS A 103 -9.67 -6.83 -3.49
N GLU A 104 -9.15 -5.63 -3.45
CA GLU A 104 -9.61 -4.52 -4.31
C GLU A 104 -9.27 -4.80 -5.78
N VAL A 105 -8.04 -5.28 -6.04
CA VAL A 105 -7.60 -5.75 -7.36
C VAL A 105 -8.50 -6.89 -7.86
N TRP A 106 -8.81 -7.86 -7.01
CA TRP A 106 -9.74 -8.93 -7.35
C TRP A 106 -11.13 -8.42 -7.71
N ASN A 107 -11.66 -7.46 -6.97
CA ASN A 107 -12.96 -6.85 -7.25
C ASN A 107 -12.98 -6.12 -8.62
N HIS A 108 -11.86 -5.52 -9.02
CA HIS A 108 -11.72 -4.93 -10.36
C HIS A 108 -11.82 -6.01 -11.45
N PHE A 109 -11.01 -7.08 -11.35
CA PHE A 109 -11.05 -8.18 -12.31
C PHE A 109 -12.38 -8.95 -12.30
N ALA A 110 -13.07 -9.01 -11.16
CA ALA A 110 -14.41 -9.58 -11.04
C ALA A 110 -15.53 -8.66 -11.57
N GLY A 111 -15.18 -7.52 -12.14
CA GLY A 111 -16.13 -6.60 -12.79
C GLY A 111 -17.03 -5.82 -11.82
N LYS A 112 -16.62 -5.64 -10.55
CA LYS A 112 -17.40 -4.86 -9.58
C LYS A 112 -17.23 -3.35 -9.73
N ILE A 113 -16.02 -2.92 -10.09
CA ILE A 113 -15.62 -1.50 -10.21
C ILE A 113 -14.76 -1.27 -11.45
N ASP A 114 -15.10 -1.93 -12.54
CA ASP A 114 -14.36 -1.91 -13.82
C ASP A 114 -14.82 -0.81 -14.78
N THR A 115 -15.91 -0.12 -14.47
CA THR A 115 -16.42 1.01 -15.29
C THR A 115 -16.57 2.28 -14.45
N PRO A 116 -16.55 3.48 -15.09
CA PRO A 116 -16.78 4.76 -14.42
C PRO A 116 -18.08 4.81 -13.61
N GLU A 117 -19.17 4.27 -14.17
CA GLU A 117 -20.48 4.26 -13.52
C GLU A 117 -20.48 3.41 -12.26
N LYS A 118 -19.84 2.24 -12.31
CA LYS A 118 -19.67 1.37 -11.13
C LYS A 118 -18.75 2.00 -10.09
N TYR A 119 -17.69 2.68 -10.52
CA TYR A 119 -16.82 3.45 -9.64
C TYR A 119 -17.61 4.54 -8.91
N GLU A 120 -18.42 5.34 -9.62
CA GLU A 120 -19.25 6.37 -9.00
C GLU A 120 -20.29 5.78 -8.03
N ALA A 121 -20.91 4.66 -8.38
CA ALA A 121 -21.89 3.98 -7.50
C ALA A 121 -21.26 3.52 -6.17
N HIS A 122 -19.96 3.22 -6.15
CA HIS A 122 -19.24 2.78 -4.96
C HIS A 122 -18.38 3.88 -4.31
N ARG A 123 -18.34 5.09 -4.89
CA ARG A 123 -17.47 6.21 -4.45
C ARG A 123 -17.63 6.50 -2.95
N LYS A 124 -18.85 6.58 -2.47
CA LYS A 124 -19.14 6.88 -1.06
C LYS A 124 -18.55 5.84 -0.12
N GLU A 125 -18.82 4.58 -0.39
CA GLU A 125 -18.31 3.45 0.41
C GLU A 125 -16.77 3.43 0.41
N MET A 126 -16.15 3.62 -0.75
CA MET A 126 -14.69 3.64 -0.87
C MET A 126 -14.08 4.81 -0.11
N ALA A 127 -14.69 6.00 -0.20
CA ALA A 127 -14.22 7.19 0.51
C ALA A 127 -14.35 7.04 2.04
N GLU A 128 -15.49 6.54 2.52
CA GLU A 128 -15.72 6.29 3.95
C GLU A 128 -14.74 5.27 4.52
N ASN A 129 -14.48 4.19 3.80
CA ASN A 129 -13.51 3.17 4.18
C ASN A 129 -12.10 3.75 4.28
N GLU A 130 -11.71 4.61 3.35
CA GLU A 130 -10.38 5.23 3.34
C GLU A 130 -10.24 6.29 4.45
N TRP A 131 -11.25 7.10 4.69
CA TRP A 131 -11.26 8.04 5.82
C TRP A 131 -11.23 7.32 7.17
N ALA A 132 -11.95 6.21 7.31
CA ALA A 132 -11.90 5.38 8.52
C ALA A 132 -10.49 4.78 8.73
N ARG A 133 -9.82 4.34 7.66
CA ARG A 133 -8.44 3.87 7.72
C ARG A 133 -7.49 4.97 8.18
N MET A 134 -7.59 6.14 7.58
CA MET A 134 -6.77 7.32 7.96
C MET A 134 -7.05 7.76 9.39
N LYS A 135 -8.30 7.67 9.83
CA LYS A 135 -8.67 7.95 11.22
C LYS A 135 -8.00 6.96 12.17
N GLY A 136 -7.99 5.69 11.83
CA GLY A 136 -7.39 4.63 12.63
C GLY A 136 -5.88 4.75 12.84
N ASN A 137 -5.15 5.42 11.93
CA ASN A 137 -3.71 5.66 12.04
C ASN A 137 -3.34 7.14 12.33
N GLY A 138 -4.33 7.97 12.68
CA GLY A 138 -4.12 9.39 12.98
C GLY A 138 -3.69 10.23 11.78
N ALA A 139 -4.08 9.83 10.56
CA ALA A 139 -3.70 10.44 9.29
C ALA A 139 -2.18 10.59 9.14
N GLN A 140 -1.45 9.52 9.45
CA GLN A 140 0.02 9.50 9.42
C GLN A 140 0.57 9.86 8.05
N GLU A 141 -0.08 9.45 6.97
CA GLU A 141 0.33 9.76 5.60
C GLU A 141 0.37 11.27 5.34
N CYS A 142 -0.62 12.01 5.83
CA CYS A 142 -0.64 13.49 5.75
C CYS A 142 0.49 14.10 6.57
N ARG A 143 0.73 13.58 7.78
CA ARG A 143 1.75 14.07 8.71
C ARG A 143 3.17 13.80 8.23
N ASN A 144 3.37 12.88 7.32
CA ASN A 144 4.68 12.60 6.71
C ASN A 144 5.21 13.81 5.91
N CYS A 145 4.33 14.73 5.49
CA CYS A 145 4.69 15.92 4.71
C CYS A 145 4.19 17.22 5.34
N HIS A 146 3.06 17.18 6.09
CA HIS A 146 2.41 18.36 6.65
C HIS A 146 2.64 18.50 8.16
N SER A 147 2.99 19.70 8.57
CA SER A 147 3.08 20.13 9.98
C SER A 147 2.12 21.33 10.22
N PRO A 148 0.81 21.09 10.27
CA PRO A 148 -0.18 22.16 10.24
C PRO A 148 -0.10 23.11 11.44
N ALA A 149 0.35 22.64 12.62
CA ALA A 149 0.60 23.49 13.79
C ALA A 149 1.78 24.45 13.63
N GLN A 150 2.59 24.30 12.57
CA GLN A 150 3.72 25.15 12.22
C GLN A 150 3.42 26.06 11.02
N SER A 151 2.15 26.30 10.73
CA SER A 151 1.74 27.25 9.69
C SER A 151 2.31 28.63 9.94
N THR A 152 2.73 29.31 8.89
CA THR A 152 3.16 30.72 8.95
C THR A 152 2.01 31.68 9.24
N ASP A 153 0.80 31.29 8.97
CA ASP A 153 -0.43 31.97 9.34
C ASP A 153 -0.80 31.57 10.78
N LYS A 154 -0.71 32.54 11.69
CA LYS A 154 -0.89 32.31 13.14
C LYS A 154 -2.29 31.83 13.50
N ASP A 155 -3.33 32.37 12.84
CA ASP A 155 -4.72 32.00 13.13
C ASP A 155 -4.99 30.56 12.70
N LYS A 156 -4.44 30.15 11.55
CA LYS A 156 -4.51 28.76 11.09
C LYS A 156 -3.70 27.82 11.98
N ALA A 157 -2.52 28.24 12.42
CA ALA A 157 -1.70 27.44 13.33
C ALA A 157 -2.44 27.17 14.65
N GLU A 158 -3.07 28.21 15.23
CA GLU A 158 -3.83 28.09 16.49
C GLU A 158 -5.06 27.21 16.33
N MET A 159 -5.82 27.41 15.25
CA MET A 159 -6.97 26.55 14.92
C MET A 159 -6.56 25.08 14.80
N HIS A 160 -5.45 24.78 14.12
CA HIS A 160 -4.95 23.40 13.99
C HIS A 160 -4.49 22.83 15.32
N LYS A 161 -3.81 23.61 16.16
CA LYS A 161 -3.43 23.18 17.52
C LYS A 161 -4.67 22.80 18.33
N GLY A 162 -5.70 23.65 18.33
CA GLY A 162 -6.95 23.38 19.04
C GLY A 162 -7.66 22.13 18.52
N ALA A 163 -7.81 22.00 17.22
CA ALA A 163 -8.46 20.85 16.60
C ALA A 163 -7.73 19.54 16.90
N LEU A 164 -6.39 19.53 16.72
CA LEU A 164 -5.57 18.33 16.93
C LEU A 164 -5.49 17.93 18.41
N SER A 165 -5.44 18.88 19.34
CA SER A 165 -5.52 18.59 20.78
C SER A 165 -6.88 18.05 21.20
N GLY A 166 -7.94 18.43 20.50
CA GLY A 166 -9.30 17.90 20.66
C GLY A 166 -9.53 16.52 20.01
N GLY A 167 -8.49 15.93 19.41
CA GLY A 167 -8.55 14.59 18.79
C GLY A 167 -9.05 14.58 17.34
N ALA A 168 -9.25 15.75 16.72
CA ALA A 168 -9.56 15.81 15.30
C ALA A 168 -8.38 15.32 14.44
N ILE A 169 -8.67 14.71 13.31
CA ILE A 169 -7.69 14.31 12.32
C ILE A 169 -7.86 15.13 11.03
N CYS A 170 -6.84 15.07 10.17
CA CYS A 170 -6.81 15.86 8.94
C CYS A 170 -8.06 15.65 8.06
N THR A 171 -8.53 14.43 7.92
CA THR A 171 -9.68 14.06 7.08
C THR A 171 -11.06 14.41 7.70
N ASP A 172 -11.11 14.85 8.95
CA ASP A 172 -12.39 15.34 9.51
C ASP A 172 -12.80 16.69 8.87
N CYS A 173 -11.80 17.50 8.47
CA CYS A 173 -12.01 18.80 7.83
C CYS A 173 -11.52 18.83 6.36
N HIS A 174 -10.41 18.15 6.05
CA HIS A 174 -9.79 18.16 4.72
C HIS A 174 -10.19 16.95 3.90
N LYS A 175 -11.44 16.94 3.43
CA LYS A 175 -11.94 15.98 2.44
C LYS A 175 -11.74 16.52 1.02
N GLY A 176 -11.66 15.64 0.04
CA GLY A 176 -11.55 16.05 -1.37
C GLY A 176 -10.21 16.67 -1.77
N VAL A 177 -9.12 16.39 -1.03
CA VAL A 177 -7.78 16.96 -1.31
C VAL A 177 -7.11 16.40 -2.57
N ALA A 178 -7.48 15.19 -2.99
CA ALA A 178 -6.97 14.55 -4.20
C ALA A 178 -8.08 13.98 -5.10
N HIS A 179 -9.24 13.68 -4.53
CA HIS A 179 -10.39 13.09 -5.23
C HIS A 179 -11.65 13.87 -4.86
N LYS A 180 -12.64 13.88 -5.78
CA LYS A 180 -13.94 14.47 -5.50
C LYS A 180 -14.60 13.77 -4.32
N THR A 181 -15.21 14.56 -3.44
CA THR A 181 -16.04 14.02 -2.36
C THR A 181 -17.29 13.38 -2.94
N PRO A 182 -17.77 12.27 -2.36
CA PRO A 182 -19.10 11.77 -2.71
C PRO A 182 -20.17 12.84 -2.39
N GLY A 183 -21.16 12.93 -3.27
CA GLY A 183 -22.33 13.81 -3.06
C GLY A 183 -23.20 13.36 -1.89
#